data_e8438bd3c119055a7dd9328ea8265c73
#
_entry.id   e8438bd3c119055a7dd9328ea8265c73
#
_cell.length_a   1.000
_cell.length_b   1.000
_cell.length_c   1.000
_cell.angle_alpha   90.00
_cell.angle_beta   90.00
_cell.angle_gamma   90.00
#
_symmetry.space_group_name_H-M   'P 1'
#
loop_
_entity.id
_entity.type
_entity.pdbx_description
1 polymer ?
#
loop_
_entity_poly.entity_id
_entity_poly.type
_entity_poly.pdbx_seq_one_letter_code
_entity_poly.pdbx_strand_id
1 'polypeptide(L)'
;MLTAFKKNLSNKPDRLGRLYKSDPHEEISILRKRFSQNGYLYLKGLLNKDYVISFREWIFKNLKGTGLLQENYDFKYGIARKKEYDKNNREDSAHSGRAQNEAVKKKISSMVRSTKYESFCTQPLLANFIDEFIGGISYLHKRKILRHTLPKSDNSTPAHYDLIYLRAGTNNILTVWIPIGDIDIEEGGLMYLEGSHTQGIKIEKEFSIKNANLSKTDQISAFNKNMTEGGWISKDFPNLAEKFNSKWLVTNYEAGDILIHSPYLIHASTNNQSSKERIRLSTDIRFQNVNDKIDIRWDNHWHEDDNL
;
A
#
# COMPACT_ATOMS: atom_id res chain seq x y z
N MET A 1 19.06 6.29 10.41
CA MET A 1 18.82 6.77 9.04
C MET A 1 17.79 5.84 8.41
N LEU A 2 16.75 6.38 7.76
CA LEU A 2 15.73 5.53 7.11
C LEU A 2 16.32 4.85 5.87
N THR A 3 15.94 3.60 5.65
CA THR A 3 16.32 2.84 4.46
C THR A 3 15.07 2.34 3.73
N ALA A 4 15.23 2.11 2.41
CA ALA A 4 14.26 1.40 1.59
C ALA A 4 15.04 0.50 0.61
N PHE A 5 14.66 -0.76 0.50
CA PHE A 5 15.54 -1.77 -0.04
C PHE A 5 16.93 -1.73 0.64
N LYS A 6 17.97 -1.84 -0.08
CA LYS A 6 19.37 -1.74 0.40
C LYS A 6 19.93 -0.31 0.31
N LYS A 7 19.08 0.72 0.19
CA LYS A 7 19.49 2.12 0.00
C LYS A 7 19.13 2.98 1.21
N ASN A 8 20.03 3.86 1.62
CA ASN A 8 19.77 4.89 2.59
C ASN A 8 18.97 6.01 1.93
N LEU A 9 17.87 6.45 2.57
CA LEU A 9 17.19 7.68 2.16
C LEU A 9 18.00 8.89 2.64
N SER A 10 18.03 9.93 1.81
CA SER A 10 18.65 11.19 2.21
C SER A 10 17.87 11.80 3.39
N ASN A 11 18.59 12.42 4.33
CA ASN A 11 17.98 13.17 5.43
C ASN A 11 17.94 14.70 5.15
N LYS A 12 18.34 15.13 3.93
CA LYS A 12 18.28 16.54 3.55
C LYS A 12 16.83 16.99 3.40
N PRO A 13 16.45 18.22 3.84
CA PRO A 13 15.06 18.71 3.79
C PRO A 13 14.47 18.79 2.37
N ASP A 14 15.30 18.92 1.36
CA ASP A 14 14.92 18.93 -0.07
C ASP A 14 14.77 17.52 -0.68
N ARG A 15 15.08 16.46 0.09
CA ARG A 15 15.00 15.04 -0.34
C ARG A 15 14.15 14.16 0.59
N LEU A 16 13.90 14.61 1.83
CA LEU A 16 13.02 13.93 2.78
C LEU A 16 12.14 14.95 3.51
N GLY A 17 10.83 14.71 3.52
CA GLY A 17 9.84 15.56 4.14
C GLY A 17 8.80 14.78 4.93
N ARG A 18 7.78 15.48 5.38
CA ARG A 18 6.65 14.92 6.13
C ARG A 18 5.37 14.99 5.31
N LEU A 19 4.51 13.97 5.45
CA LEU A 19 3.16 13.98 4.89
C LEU A 19 2.33 15.12 5.48
N TYR A 20 1.58 15.80 4.63
CA TYR A 20 0.62 16.81 5.07
C TYR A 20 -0.63 16.12 5.63
N LYS A 21 -0.97 16.44 6.88
CA LYS A 21 -2.13 15.89 7.57
C LYS A 21 -3.39 16.63 7.14
N SER A 22 -4.49 15.91 7.03
CA SER A 22 -5.83 16.43 6.78
C SER A 22 -6.77 15.99 7.91
N ASP A 23 -7.65 16.87 8.32
CA ASP A 23 -8.74 16.53 9.21
C ASP A 23 -9.87 15.89 8.37
N PRO A 24 -10.36 14.69 8.71
CA PRO A 24 -11.46 14.06 7.98
C PRO A 24 -12.79 14.83 8.07
N HIS A 25 -12.91 15.78 8.99
CA HIS A 25 -14.10 16.62 9.18
C HIS A 25 -14.03 17.95 8.41
N GLU A 26 -12.95 18.22 7.68
CA GLU A 26 -12.91 19.38 6.78
C GLU A 26 -13.94 19.24 5.65
N GLU A 27 -14.42 20.36 5.13
CA GLU A 27 -15.30 20.40 3.96
C GLU A 27 -14.74 19.53 2.82
N ILE A 28 -15.59 18.66 2.26
CA ILE A 28 -15.16 17.69 1.22
C ILE A 28 -14.54 18.38 -0.02
N SER A 29 -15.00 19.59 -0.33
CA SER A 29 -14.47 20.41 -1.42
C SER A 29 -13.00 20.81 -1.19
N ILE A 30 -12.63 21.09 0.07
CA ILE A 30 -11.26 21.41 0.49
C ILE A 30 -10.40 20.15 0.38
N LEU A 31 -10.91 19.01 0.86
CA LEU A 31 -10.20 17.73 0.77
C LEU A 31 -9.97 17.30 -0.69
N ARG A 32 -10.98 17.44 -1.56
CA ARG A 32 -10.82 17.17 -3.00
C ARG A 32 -9.77 18.08 -3.66
N LYS A 33 -9.77 19.37 -3.33
CA LYS A 33 -8.76 20.32 -3.82
C LYS A 33 -7.36 19.90 -3.37
N ARG A 34 -7.20 19.56 -2.09
CA ARG A 34 -5.92 19.08 -1.54
C ARG A 34 -5.45 17.78 -2.20
N PHE A 35 -6.36 16.84 -2.43
CA PHE A 35 -6.07 15.61 -3.17
C PHE A 35 -5.60 15.88 -4.59
N SER A 36 -6.28 16.78 -5.30
CA SER A 36 -5.88 17.19 -6.65
C SER A 36 -4.50 17.83 -6.70
N GLN A 37 -4.13 18.61 -5.67
CA GLN A 37 -2.83 19.29 -5.58
C GLN A 37 -1.69 18.33 -5.20
N ASN A 38 -1.94 17.40 -4.27
CA ASN A 38 -0.90 16.57 -3.69
C ASN A 38 -0.87 15.14 -4.28
N GLY A 39 -1.96 14.70 -4.92
CA GLY A 39 -2.15 13.32 -5.35
C GLY A 39 -2.53 12.37 -4.21
N TYR A 40 -2.66 12.87 -2.98
CA TYR A 40 -3.07 12.09 -1.81
C TYR A 40 -3.79 12.92 -0.75
N LEU A 41 -4.48 12.19 0.15
CA LEU A 41 -4.91 12.68 1.46
C LEU A 41 -4.32 11.77 2.56
N TYR A 42 -3.85 12.39 3.64
CA TYR A 42 -3.51 11.70 4.88
C TYR A 42 -4.50 12.14 5.95
N LEU A 43 -5.53 11.35 6.18
CA LEU A 43 -6.63 11.61 7.11
C LEU A 43 -6.30 11.04 8.49
N LYS A 44 -6.28 11.92 9.48
CA LYS A 44 -5.96 11.57 10.85
C LYS A 44 -7.21 11.09 11.59
N GLY A 45 -7.14 9.85 12.12
CA GLY A 45 -8.16 9.34 13.03
C GLY A 45 -9.56 9.19 12.44
N LEU A 46 -9.69 8.96 11.13
CA LEU A 46 -11.00 8.71 10.50
C LEU A 46 -11.65 7.46 11.08
N LEU A 47 -10.87 6.40 11.35
CA LEU A 47 -11.39 5.14 11.85
C LEU A 47 -11.29 5.07 13.37
N ASN A 48 -12.17 4.29 13.99
CA ASN A 48 -12.08 4.01 15.43
C ASN A 48 -10.80 3.22 15.74
N LYS A 49 -9.96 3.76 16.61
CA LYS A 49 -8.65 3.16 16.97
C LYS A 49 -8.83 1.76 17.57
N ASP A 50 -9.78 1.58 18.49
CA ASP A 50 -9.97 0.29 19.18
C ASP A 50 -10.46 -0.78 18.20
N TYR A 51 -11.28 -0.39 17.22
CA TYR A 51 -11.71 -1.29 16.15
C TYR A 51 -10.53 -1.74 15.28
N VAL A 52 -9.64 -0.83 14.93
CA VAL A 52 -8.41 -1.15 14.17
C VAL A 52 -7.50 -2.10 14.98
N ILE A 53 -7.32 -1.83 16.27
CA ILE A 53 -6.51 -2.69 17.16
C ILE A 53 -7.15 -4.07 17.34
N SER A 54 -8.46 -4.15 17.50
CA SER A 54 -9.20 -5.43 17.56
C SER A 54 -9.05 -6.21 16.25
N PHE A 55 -9.05 -5.53 15.12
CA PHE A 55 -8.83 -6.16 13.81
C PHE A 55 -7.38 -6.66 13.66
N ARG A 56 -6.39 -5.88 14.12
CA ARG A 56 -4.98 -6.30 14.21
C ARG A 56 -4.84 -7.59 15.02
N GLU A 57 -5.43 -7.63 16.19
CA GLU A 57 -5.40 -8.79 17.06
C GLU A 57 -6.04 -10.02 16.40
N TRP A 58 -7.18 -9.83 15.71
CA TRP A 58 -7.83 -10.90 14.95
C TRP A 58 -6.93 -11.46 13.85
N ILE A 59 -6.21 -10.60 13.10
CA ILE A 59 -5.26 -11.05 12.07
C ILE A 59 -4.17 -11.93 12.70
N PHE A 60 -3.54 -11.46 13.76
CA PHE A 60 -2.45 -12.21 14.39
C PHE A 60 -2.92 -13.50 15.06
N LYS A 61 -4.13 -13.52 15.64
CA LYS A 61 -4.75 -14.77 16.13
C LYS A 61 -4.95 -15.80 15.01
N ASN A 62 -5.34 -15.38 13.82
CA ASN A 62 -5.45 -16.27 12.67
C ASN A 62 -4.09 -16.77 12.16
N LEU A 63 -3.03 -16.02 12.38
CA LEU A 63 -1.66 -16.42 12.03
C LEU A 63 -1.00 -17.31 13.10
N LYS A 64 -1.68 -17.60 14.21
CA LYS A 64 -1.21 -18.55 15.21
C LYS A 64 -0.92 -19.92 14.58
N GLY A 65 0.15 -20.56 15.03
CA GLY A 65 0.60 -21.88 14.54
C GLY A 65 1.36 -21.84 13.21
N THR A 66 1.50 -20.67 12.56
CA THR A 66 2.29 -20.55 11.32
C THR A 66 3.79 -20.42 11.54
N GLY A 67 4.21 -20.21 12.78
CA GLY A 67 5.60 -19.96 13.15
C GLY A 67 6.04 -18.50 12.98
N LEU A 68 5.18 -17.60 12.46
CA LEU A 68 5.49 -16.20 12.21
C LEU A 68 5.67 -15.40 13.51
N LEU A 69 4.90 -15.71 14.54
CA LEU A 69 4.76 -14.95 15.79
C LEU A 69 5.43 -15.63 16.98
N GLN A 70 5.83 -14.81 17.93
CA GLN A 70 6.10 -15.25 19.31
C GLN A 70 4.76 -15.31 20.06
N GLU A 71 4.21 -16.52 20.21
CA GLU A 71 2.83 -16.73 20.69
C GLU A 71 2.68 -16.59 22.22
N ASN A 72 3.77 -16.38 22.95
CA ASN A 72 3.77 -16.06 24.38
C ASN A 72 3.52 -14.58 24.68
N TYR A 73 3.42 -13.72 23.66
CA TYR A 73 3.03 -12.31 23.78
C TYR A 73 1.57 -12.12 23.38
N ASP A 74 0.96 -11.05 23.89
CA ASP A 74 -0.38 -10.65 23.45
C ASP A 74 -0.36 -10.37 21.92
N PHE A 75 -1.29 -11.00 21.19
CA PHE A 75 -1.36 -10.92 19.72
C PHE A 75 -1.50 -9.50 19.18
N LYS A 76 -2.08 -8.57 19.93
CA LYS A 76 -2.17 -7.17 19.50
C LYS A 76 -0.81 -6.52 19.23
N TYR A 77 0.26 -6.98 19.88
CA TYR A 77 1.60 -6.46 19.64
C TYR A 77 2.24 -6.99 18.36
N GLY A 78 1.91 -8.21 17.95
CA GLY A 78 2.43 -8.81 16.71
C GLY A 78 3.95 -8.97 16.72
N ILE A 79 4.49 -9.52 17.81
CA ILE A 79 5.94 -9.77 17.96
C ILE A 79 6.36 -10.89 17.03
N ALA A 80 7.33 -10.61 16.16
CA ALA A 80 7.85 -11.58 15.20
C ALA A 80 8.70 -12.66 15.88
N ARG A 81 8.63 -13.88 15.36
CA ARG A 81 9.52 -14.95 15.79
C ARG A 81 10.92 -14.68 15.24
N LYS A 82 11.93 -14.65 16.10
CA LYS A 82 13.30 -14.28 15.73
C LYS A 82 13.88 -15.10 14.57
N LYS A 83 13.59 -16.40 14.49
CA LYS A 83 14.00 -17.27 13.39
C LYS A 83 13.50 -16.83 12.02
N GLU A 84 12.37 -16.15 11.93
CA GLU A 84 11.73 -15.80 10.67
C GLU A 84 12.43 -14.59 10.01
N TYR A 85 12.91 -13.62 10.78
CA TYR A 85 13.60 -12.48 10.20
C TYR A 85 15.12 -12.63 10.12
N ASP A 86 15.74 -13.51 10.91
CA ASP A 86 17.17 -13.84 10.76
C ASP A 86 17.47 -14.63 9.49
N LYS A 87 16.47 -15.35 8.93
CA LYS A 87 16.60 -16.12 7.67
C LYS A 87 16.28 -15.34 6.41
N ASN A 88 15.58 -14.21 6.53
CA ASN A 88 15.03 -13.46 5.42
C ASN A 88 16.01 -12.46 4.78
N ASN A 89 17.30 -12.57 5.03
CA ASN A 89 18.33 -11.89 4.24
C ASN A 89 18.52 -12.50 2.83
N ARG A 90 17.56 -13.28 2.33
CA ARG A 90 17.61 -13.90 1.02
C ARG A 90 17.05 -12.98 -0.06
N GLU A 91 17.78 -12.89 -1.15
CA GLU A 91 17.62 -11.98 -2.28
C GLU A 91 16.31 -12.11 -3.09
N ASP A 92 15.46 -13.11 -2.82
CA ASP A 92 14.44 -13.58 -3.77
C ASP A 92 13.00 -13.08 -3.54
N SER A 93 12.71 -12.22 -2.58
CA SER A 93 11.35 -11.71 -2.38
C SER A 93 11.13 -10.32 -2.98
N ALA A 94 11.45 -10.15 -4.25
CA ALA A 94 11.26 -8.90 -4.99
C ALA A 94 9.77 -8.51 -5.18
N HIS A 95 8.83 -9.37 -4.79
CA HIS A 95 7.40 -9.13 -4.90
C HIS A 95 6.83 -8.82 -3.52
N SER A 96 6.66 -7.53 -3.28
CA SER A 96 6.05 -6.98 -2.08
C SER A 96 4.72 -7.69 -1.75
N GLY A 97 4.65 -8.29 -0.57
CA GLY A 97 3.42 -8.86 -0.02
C GLY A 97 3.23 -10.37 -0.21
N ARG A 98 4.10 -11.09 -0.89
CA ARG A 98 4.03 -12.55 -0.90
C ARG A 98 4.71 -13.12 0.32
N ALA A 99 3.96 -13.85 1.15
CA ALA A 99 4.52 -14.59 2.27
C ALA A 99 5.41 -15.71 1.73
N GLN A 100 6.66 -15.79 2.20
CA GLN A 100 7.56 -16.91 1.87
C GLN A 100 7.12 -18.22 2.54
N ASN A 101 6.40 -18.11 3.65
CA ASN A 101 5.86 -19.25 4.39
C ASN A 101 4.46 -19.58 3.84
N GLU A 102 4.30 -20.75 3.24
CA GLU A 102 3.04 -21.22 2.65
C GLU A 102 1.88 -21.24 3.65
N ALA A 103 2.12 -21.55 4.92
CA ALA A 103 1.10 -21.53 5.95
C ALA A 103 0.59 -20.09 6.19
N VAL A 104 1.49 -19.10 6.21
CA VAL A 104 1.14 -17.68 6.30
C VAL A 104 0.37 -17.24 5.08
N LYS A 105 0.81 -17.59 3.87
CA LYS A 105 0.17 -17.27 2.60
C LYS A 105 -1.27 -17.80 2.55
N LYS A 106 -1.49 -19.09 2.89
CA LYS A 106 -2.84 -19.69 2.95
C LYS A 106 -3.74 -18.96 3.95
N LYS A 107 -3.22 -18.63 5.14
CA LYS A 107 -3.99 -17.90 6.15
C LYS A 107 -4.35 -16.48 5.69
N ILE A 108 -3.41 -15.74 5.11
CA ILE A 108 -3.67 -14.39 4.56
C ILE A 108 -4.71 -14.47 3.44
N SER A 109 -4.55 -15.39 2.49
CA SER A 109 -5.50 -15.59 1.41
C SER A 109 -6.93 -15.90 1.91
N SER A 110 -7.05 -16.71 2.94
CA SER A 110 -8.34 -16.98 3.58
C SER A 110 -8.91 -15.76 4.28
N MET A 111 -8.09 -15.01 5.03
CA MET A 111 -8.54 -13.82 5.77
C MET A 111 -9.07 -12.72 4.85
N VAL A 112 -8.36 -12.37 3.78
CA VAL A 112 -8.76 -11.29 2.86
C VAL A 112 -10.06 -11.58 2.10
N ARG A 113 -10.46 -12.84 2.04
CA ARG A 113 -11.75 -13.30 1.44
C ARG A 113 -12.89 -13.34 2.46
N SER A 114 -12.59 -13.21 3.75
CA SER A 114 -13.59 -13.40 4.80
C SER A 114 -14.52 -12.20 4.93
N THR A 115 -15.75 -12.45 5.37
CA THR A 115 -16.73 -11.41 5.71
C THR A 115 -16.18 -10.45 6.77
N LYS A 116 -15.41 -10.95 7.74
CA LYS A 116 -14.78 -10.10 8.77
C LYS A 116 -13.82 -9.08 8.17
N TYR A 117 -13.02 -9.48 7.19
CA TYR A 117 -12.11 -8.56 6.50
C TYR A 117 -12.87 -7.54 5.65
N GLU A 118 -13.90 -8.01 4.94
CA GLU A 118 -14.77 -7.14 4.16
C GLU A 118 -15.49 -6.11 5.03
N SER A 119 -16.07 -6.52 6.15
CA SER A 119 -16.69 -5.62 7.13
C SER A 119 -15.72 -4.57 7.68
N PHE A 120 -14.44 -4.91 7.82
CA PHE A 120 -13.43 -3.92 8.18
C PHE A 120 -13.21 -2.89 7.07
N CYS A 121 -13.16 -3.33 5.82
CA CYS A 121 -12.94 -2.47 4.65
C CYS A 121 -14.17 -1.61 4.29
N THR A 122 -15.37 -2.03 4.67
CA THR A 122 -16.65 -1.35 4.39
C THR A 122 -17.30 -0.75 5.64
N GLN A 123 -16.54 -0.56 6.72
CA GLN A 123 -17.08 0.05 7.94
C GLN A 123 -17.69 1.43 7.64
N PRO A 124 -18.80 1.82 8.30
CA PRO A 124 -19.57 2.99 7.91
C PRO A 124 -18.79 4.30 7.82
N LEU A 125 -17.85 4.53 8.76
CA LEU A 125 -17.02 5.75 8.74
C LEU A 125 -16.18 5.85 7.45
N LEU A 126 -15.62 4.73 6.99
CA LEU A 126 -14.85 4.70 5.74
C LEU A 126 -15.75 4.77 4.52
N ALA A 127 -16.78 3.93 4.47
CA ALA A 127 -17.67 3.86 3.31
C ALA A 127 -18.36 5.22 3.03
N ASN A 128 -18.93 5.83 4.06
CA ASN A 128 -19.59 7.13 3.94
C ASN A 128 -18.60 8.23 3.50
N PHE A 129 -17.39 8.24 4.07
CA PHE A 129 -16.36 9.20 3.64
C PHE A 129 -15.99 9.01 2.17
N ILE A 130 -15.79 7.77 1.73
CA ILE A 130 -15.43 7.48 0.32
C ILE A 130 -16.59 7.84 -0.62
N ASP A 131 -17.82 7.51 -0.28
CA ASP A 131 -19.01 7.86 -1.07
C ASP A 131 -19.13 9.39 -1.25
N GLU A 132 -18.98 10.13 -0.16
CA GLU A 132 -18.97 11.59 -0.21
C GLU A 132 -17.77 12.10 -1.01
N PHE A 133 -16.58 11.54 -0.81
CA PHE A 133 -15.36 11.97 -1.50
C PHE A 133 -15.41 11.70 -3.02
N ILE A 134 -15.97 10.58 -3.45
CA ILE A 134 -16.17 10.23 -4.87
C ILE A 134 -17.33 11.06 -5.46
N GLY A 135 -18.32 11.40 -4.64
CA GLY A 135 -19.56 12.07 -5.07
C GLY A 135 -20.55 11.08 -5.68
N GLY A 136 -20.66 9.89 -5.12
CA GLY A 136 -21.54 8.83 -5.58
C GLY A 136 -21.34 7.55 -4.77
N ILE A 137 -21.98 6.47 -5.18
CA ILE A 137 -21.85 5.17 -4.52
C ILE A 137 -20.50 4.56 -4.88
N SER A 138 -19.70 4.22 -3.87
CA SER A 138 -18.41 3.57 -4.06
C SER A 138 -18.54 2.06 -4.23
N TYR A 139 -17.69 1.52 -5.06
CA TYR A 139 -17.47 0.08 -5.24
C TYR A 139 -16.10 -0.32 -4.68
N LEU A 140 -16.09 -1.23 -3.72
CA LEU A 140 -14.87 -1.83 -3.19
C LEU A 140 -14.48 -3.05 -4.03
N HIS A 141 -13.28 -3.02 -4.62
CA HIS A 141 -12.75 -4.17 -5.37
C HIS A 141 -12.57 -5.39 -4.46
N LYS A 142 -12.88 -6.57 -4.99
CA LYS A 142 -12.78 -7.84 -4.22
C LYS A 142 -11.35 -8.16 -3.82
N ARG A 143 -10.37 -7.82 -4.65
CA ARG A 143 -8.96 -8.04 -4.39
C ARG A 143 -8.44 -7.04 -3.37
N LYS A 144 -8.26 -7.50 -2.14
CA LYS A 144 -7.69 -6.75 -1.02
C LYS A 144 -6.28 -7.27 -0.74
N ILE A 145 -5.36 -6.39 -0.38
CA ILE A 145 -3.98 -6.76 -0.10
C ILE A 145 -3.70 -6.54 1.38
N LEU A 146 -3.42 -7.60 2.11
CA LEU A 146 -2.88 -7.53 3.47
C LEU A 146 -1.36 -7.61 3.39
N ARG A 147 -0.69 -6.54 3.81
CA ARG A 147 0.77 -6.48 3.86
C ARG A 147 1.27 -6.69 5.28
N HIS A 148 2.27 -7.54 5.42
CA HIS A 148 3.03 -7.67 6.64
C HIS A 148 4.51 -7.48 6.34
N THR A 149 5.21 -6.74 7.19
CA THR A 149 6.65 -6.51 7.04
C THR A 149 7.33 -6.93 8.32
N LEU A 150 8.22 -7.91 8.20
CA LEU A 150 9.00 -8.41 9.32
C LEU A 150 10.03 -7.37 9.77
N PRO A 151 10.40 -7.33 11.06
CA PRO A 151 11.50 -6.50 11.53
C PRO A 151 12.81 -6.90 10.84
N LYS A 152 13.73 -5.94 10.70
CA LYS A 152 15.04 -6.12 10.04
C LYS A 152 14.95 -6.61 8.58
N SER A 153 13.79 -6.41 7.93
CA SER A 153 13.61 -6.76 6.53
C SER A 153 14.07 -5.64 5.62
N ASP A 154 14.91 -5.97 4.65
CA ASP A 154 15.34 -5.05 3.58
C ASP A 154 14.40 -5.09 2.37
N ASN A 155 13.30 -5.83 2.46
CA ASN A 155 12.32 -6.02 1.39
C ASN A 155 11.17 -5.02 1.51
N SER A 156 11.44 -3.78 1.19
CA SER A 156 10.39 -2.76 1.06
C SER A 156 9.74 -2.81 -0.33
N THR A 157 8.56 -2.21 -0.46
CA THR A 157 7.89 -2.10 -1.76
C THR A 157 8.68 -1.17 -2.68
N PRO A 158 9.04 -1.60 -3.91
CA PRO A 158 9.68 -0.73 -4.90
C PRO A 158 8.80 0.47 -5.28
N ALA A 159 9.42 1.52 -5.80
CA ALA A 159 8.71 2.69 -6.28
C ALA A 159 7.85 2.35 -7.50
N HIS A 160 6.55 2.58 -7.42
CA HIS A 160 5.56 2.36 -8.47
C HIS A 160 4.40 3.33 -8.31
N TYR A 161 3.52 3.37 -9.30
CA TYR A 161 2.17 3.94 -9.18
C TYR A 161 1.14 2.87 -9.52
N ASP A 162 -0.02 2.91 -8.88
CA ASP A 162 -0.96 1.77 -8.90
C ASP A 162 -1.58 1.49 -10.28
N LEU A 163 -1.73 2.52 -11.13
CA LEU A 163 -2.33 2.32 -12.45
C LEU A 163 -1.55 1.32 -13.31
N ILE A 164 -0.25 1.11 -13.05
CA ILE A 164 0.55 0.06 -13.71
C ILE A 164 -0.17 -1.29 -13.67
N TYR A 165 -0.86 -1.59 -12.57
CA TYR A 165 -1.57 -2.85 -12.36
C TYR A 165 -3.06 -2.78 -12.73
N LEU A 166 -3.64 -1.58 -12.89
CA LEU A 166 -5.09 -1.33 -12.95
C LEU A 166 -5.58 -0.80 -14.31
N ARG A 167 -4.78 -0.92 -15.36
CA ARG A 167 -5.01 -0.30 -16.68
C ARG A 167 -6.25 -0.75 -17.43
N ALA A 168 -6.89 -1.85 -17.03
CA ALA A 168 -8.06 -2.37 -17.75
C ALA A 168 -9.41 -1.76 -17.30
N GLY A 169 -9.39 -0.99 -16.20
CA GLY A 169 -10.55 -0.33 -15.63
C GLY A 169 -10.57 1.18 -15.85
N THR A 170 -11.25 1.88 -14.94
CA THR A 170 -11.25 3.34 -14.86
C THR A 170 -9.94 3.88 -14.30
N ASN A 171 -9.57 5.09 -14.72
CA ASN A 171 -8.46 5.83 -14.11
C ASN A 171 -8.90 6.65 -12.87
N ASN A 172 -10.21 6.70 -12.57
CA ASN A 172 -10.78 7.36 -11.40
C ASN A 172 -10.83 6.43 -10.18
N ILE A 173 -9.88 5.52 -10.07
CA ILE A 173 -9.77 4.61 -8.95
C ILE A 173 -8.96 5.25 -7.82
N LEU A 174 -9.36 4.98 -6.59
CA LEU A 174 -8.66 5.42 -5.38
C LEU A 174 -8.04 4.21 -4.68
N THR A 175 -6.80 4.31 -4.30
CA THR A 175 -6.22 3.37 -3.34
C THR A 175 -6.33 3.95 -1.94
N VAL A 176 -6.90 3.17 -1.04
CA VAL A 176 -6.95 3.46 0.38
C VAL A 176 -5.99 2.53 1.11
N TRP A 177 -4.96 3.11 1.70
CA TRP A 177 -4.01 2.41 2.55
C TRP A 177 -4.34 2.66 4.02
N ILE A 178 -4.49 1.58 4.78
CA ILE A 178 -4.87 1.63 6.20
C ILE A 178 -3.76 0.97 7.03
N PRO A 179 -3.09 1.71 7.94
CA PRO A 179 -2.22 1.12 8.94
C PRO A 179 -3.05 0.30 9.92
N ILE A 180 -2.74 -0.98 10.06
CA ILE A 180 -3.43 -1.87 10.99
C ILE A 180 -2.63 -1.90 12.31
N GLY A 181 -2.71 -0.79 13.03
CA GLY A 181 -1.98 -0.47 14.25
C GLY A 181 -1.07 0.74 14.09
N ASP A 182 -0.50 1.20 15.20
CA ASP A 182 0.48 2.27 15.18
C ASP A 182 1.76 1.78 14.45
N ILE A 183 2.32 2.63 13.59
CA ILE A 183 3.52 2.34 12.79
C ILE A 183 4.48 3.51 12.98
N ASP A 184 5.54 3.30 13.72
CA ASP A 184 6.61 4.29 13.82
C ASP A 184 7.35 4.42 12.48
N ILE A 185 7.97 5.55 12.24
CA ILE A 185 8.68 5.83 10.99
C ILE A 185 9.75 4.77 10.65
N GLU A 186 10.28 4.10 11.67
CA GLU A 186 11.28 3.03 11.55
C GLU A 186 10.65 1.65 11.29
N GLU A 187 9.33 1.52 11.33
CA GLU A 187 8.63 0.24 11.19
C GLU A 187 8.19 -0.07 9.75
N GLY A 188 8.66 0.71 8.78
CA GLY A 188 8.42 0.39 7.36
C GLY A 188 7.10 0.92 6.82
N GLY A 189 6.78 2.18 7.11
CA GLY A 189 5.57 2.83 6.62
C GLY A 189 5.56 3.11 5.12
N LEU A 190 4.38 3.46 4.60
CA LEU A 190 4.20 3.96 3.24
C LEU A 190 4.92 5.31 3.08
N MET A 191 5.48 5.56 1.90
CA MET A 191 6.06 6.85 1.55
C MET A 191 5.65 7.27 0.15
N TYR A 192 5.48 8.59 -0.07
CA TYR A 192 5.13 9.18 -1.34
C TYR A 192 6.25 10.04 -1.89
N LEU A 193 6.46 10.01 -3.19
CA LEU A 193 7.28 11.00 -3.87
C LEU A 193 6.42 12.25 -4.12
N GLU A 194 6.78 13.37 -3.52
CA GLU A 194 5.97 14.60 -3.51
C GLU A 194 5.64 15.08 -4.93
N GLY A 195 4.37 15.39 -5.20
CA GLY A 195 3.89 15.90 -6.49
C GLY A 195 4.00 14.94 -7.66
N SER A 196 4.43 13.71 -7.43
CA SER A 196 4.74 12.75 -8.50
C SER A 196 3.54 12.17 -9.25
N HIS A 197 2.31 12.44 -8.79
CA HIS A 197 1.10 12.08 -9.54
C HIS A 197 1.08 12.71 -10.94
N THR A 198 1.59 13.93 -11.09
CA THR A 198 1.73 14.58 -12.39
C THR A 198 2.77 13.89 -13.27
N GLN A 199 3.84 13.37 -12.68
CA GLN A 199 4.86 12.59 -13.40
C GLN A 199 4.30 11.20 -13.77
N GLY A 200 3.53 10.56 -12.87
CA GLY A 200 2.86 9.29 -13.16
C GLY A 200 1.92 9.40 -14.37
N ILE A 201 1.15 10.50 -14.50
CA ILE A 201 0.32 10.76 -15.67
C ILE A 201 1.17 10.85 -16.95
N LYS A 202 2.31 11.54 -16.91
CA LYS A 202 3.21 11.65 -18.07
C LYS A 202 3.81 10.30 -18.46
N ILE A 203 4.33 9.56 -17.48
CA ILE A 203 4.91 8.23 -17.69
C ILE A 203 3.86 7.29 -18.28
N GLU A 204 2.63 7.31 -17.77
CA GLU A 204 1.56 6.44 -18.28
C GLU A 204 1.17 6.82 -19.73
N LYS A 205 1.11 8.12 -20.03
CA LYS A 205 0.86 8.58 -21.40
C LYS A 205 1.96 8.11 -22.38
N GLU A 206 3.22 8.25 -22.00
CA GLU A 206 4.36 7.78 -22.80
C GLU A 206 4.34 6.25 -22.96
N PHE A 207 4.03 5.52 -21.88
CA PHE A 207 3.85 4.08 -21.91
C PHE A 207 2.75 3.67 -22.89
N SER A 208 1.59 4.32 -22.84
CA SER A 208 0.46 4.03 -23.72
C SER A 208 0.80 4.25 -25.19
N ILE A 209 1.51 5.33 -25.51
CA ILE A 209 1.98 5.63 -26.87
C ILE A 209 2.97 4.55 -27.34
N LYS A 210 3.95 4.22 -26.52
CA LYS A 210 4.98 3.21 -26.84
C LYS A 210 4.40 1.82 -27.07
N ASN A 211 3.28 1.50 -26.42
CA ASN A 211 2.64 0.19 -26.49
C ASN A 211 1.41 0.15 -27.40
N ALA A 212 1.09 1.21 -28.14
CA ALA A 212 -0.14 1.32 -28.94
C ALA A 212 -0.31 0.18 -29.96
N ASN A 213 0.79 -0.37 -30.47
CA ASN A 213 0.81 -1.46 -31.46
C ASN A 213 0.88 -2.86 -30.84
N LEU A 214 0.86 -3.00 -29.52
CA LEU A 214 0.85 -4.29 -28.85
C LEU A 214 -0.57 -4.84 -28.73
N SER A 215 -0.70 -6.14 -28.40
CA SER A 215 -1.99 -6.73 -28.07
C SER A 215 -2.64 -5.99 -26.88
N LYS A 216 -3.97 -6.00 -26.79
CA LYS A 216 -4.67 -5.37 -25.66
C LYS A 216 -4.23 -5.95 -24.31
N THR A 217 -3.95 -7.25 -24.25
CA THR A 217 -3.44 -7.92 -23.06
C THR A 217 -2.08 -7.37 -22.67
N ASP A 218 -1.17 -7.19 -23.63
CA ASP A 218 0.15 -6.63 -23.34
C ASP A 218 0.09 -5.15 -22.97
N GLN A 219 -0.82 -4.37 -23.57
CA GLN A 219 -1.00 -2.95 -23.23
C GLN A 219 -1.39 -2.74 -21.76
N ILE A 220 -2.16 -3.65 -21.18
CA ILE A 220 -2.63 -3.55 -19.77
C ILE A 220 -1.73 -4.29 -18.78
N SER A 221 -0.78 -5.10 -19.23
CA SER A 221 0.07 -5.91 -18.36
C SER A 221 1.07 -5.05 -17.59
N ALA A 222 1.16 -5.26 -16.28
CA ALA A 222 2.22 -4.70 -15.44
C ALA A 222 3.60 -5.29 -15.80
N PHE A 223 3.63 -6.47 -16.38
CA PHE A 223 4.84 -7.20 -16.77
C PHE A 223 5.17 -7.04 -18.26
N ASN A 224 4.61 -6.02 -18.90
CA ASN A 224 4.90 -5.71 -20.30
C ASN A 224 6.41 -5.48 -20.51
N LYS A 225 6.92 -5.89 -21.68
CA LYS A 225 8.33 -5.77 -22.08
C LYS A 225 8.92 -4.35 -21.98
N ASN A 226 8.08 -3.32 -21.95
CA ASN A 226 8.46 -1.92 -21.82
C ASN A 226 8.37 -1.40 -20.38
N MET A 227 7.96 -2.27 -19.44
CA MET A 227 8.08 -2.04 -17.99
C MET A 227 9.35 -2.70 -17.46
N THR A 228 9.73 -2.32 -16.25
CA THR A 228 10.76 -3.05 -15.52
C THR A 228 10.25 -4.42 -15.08
N GLU A 229 11.14 -5.35 -14.85
CA GLU A 229 10.81 -6.65 -14.26
C GLU A 229 10.03 -6.45 -12.95
N GLY A 230 8.82 -6.99 -12.88
CA GLY A 230 7.94 -6.86 -11.72
C GLY A 230 7.02 -5.63 -11.68
N GLY A 231 6.95 -4.81 -12.74
CA GLY A 231 5.97 -3.72 -12.84
C GLY A 231 6.25 -2.53 -11.92
N TRP A 232 7.49 -2.21 -11.62
CA TRP A 232 7.88 -1.07 -10.80
C TRP A 232 8.77 -0.08 -11.57
N ILE A 233 8.93 1.15 -11.06
CA ILE A 233 9.72 2.21 -11.68
C ILE A 233 11.19 2.13 -11.28
N SER A 234 11.44 2.00 -9.96
CA SER A 234 12.80 2.03 -9.42
C SER A 234 12.89 1.37 -8.04
N LYS A 235 14.06 0.81 -7.76
CA LYS A 235 14.52 0.43 -6.40
C LYS A 235 15.56 1.42 -5.86
N ASP A 236 15.97 2.41 -6.66
CA ASP A 236 16.89 3.46 -6.25
C ASP A 236 16.12 4.75 -5.94
N PHE A 237 15.66 4.85 -4.71
CA PHE A 237 14.81 5.93 -4.23
C PHE A 237 15.52 7.28 -4.18
N PRO A 238 16.80 7.38 -3.73
CA PRO A 238 17.55 8.63 -3.80
C PRO A 238 17.66 9.18 -5.22
N ASN A 239 18.08 8.34 -6.17
CA ASN A 239 18.20 8.72 -7.57
C ASN A 239 16.85 9.12 -8.18
N LEU A 240 15.77 8.43 -7.80
CA LEU A 240 14.44 8.78 -8.29
C LEU A 240 13.98 10.16 -7.78
N ALA A 241 14.26 10.49 -6.52
CA ALA A 241 13.99 11.82 -5.96
C ALA A 241 14.81 12.92 -6.64
N GLU A 242 16.08 12.65 -6.96
CA GLU A 242 16.95 13.57 -7.72
C GLU A 242 16.42 13.77 -9.14
N LYS A 243 16.12 12.69 -9.86
CA LYS A 243 15.60 12.71 -11.24
C LYS A 243 14.34 13.57 -11.37
N PHE A 244 13.45 13.53 -10.38
CA PHE A 244 12.21 14.32 -10.38
C PHE A 244 12.34 15.65 -9.64
N ASN A 245 13.53 15.98 -9.13
CA ASN A 245 13.76 17.14 -8.26
C ASN A 245 12.70 17.25 -7.15
N SER A 246 12.49 16.15 -6.45
CA SER A 246 11.43 15.97 -5.46
C SER A 246 11.99 15.34 -4.18
N LYS A 247 11.14 15.16 -3.19
CA LYS A 247 11.46 14.53 -1.91
C LYS A 247 10.49 13.39 -1.59
N TRP A 248 10.98 12.42 -0.83
CA TRP A 248 10.13 11.39 -0.24
C TRP A 248 9.44 11.92 1.01
N LEU A 249 8.14 11.73 1.09
CA LEU A 249 7.31 12.10 2.24
C LEU A 249 7.06 10.88 3.10
N VAL A 250 7.39 10.97 4.38
CA VAL A 250 7.26 9.90 5.38
C VAL A 250 6.59 10.43 6.64
N THR A 251 6.05 9.56 7.47
CA THR A 251 5.47 9.94 8.78
C THR A 251 5.38 8.74 9.71
N ASN A 252 5.05 9.00 10.98
CA ASN A 252 4.47 7.99 11.86
C ASN A 252 2.97 7.89 11.57
N TYR A 253 2.43 6.69 11.63
CA TYR A 253 0.99 6.44 11.49
C TYR A 253 0.43 5.95 12.81
N GLU A 254 -0.81 6.31 13.09
CA GLU A 254 -1.55 5.86 14.24
C GLU A 254 -2.72 4.95 13.80
N ALA A 255 -3.11 4.02 14.64
CA ALA A 255 -4.31 3.24 14.41
C ALA A 255 -5.53 4.18 14.28
N GLY A 256 -6.26 4.05 13.20
CA GLY A 256 -7.36 4.95 12.85
C GLY A 256 -7.05 5.93 11.73
N ASP A 257 -5.77 6.15 11.40
CA ASP A 257 -5.38 6.93 10.23
C ASP A 257 -5.73 6.19 8.93
N ILE A 258 -5.93 6.94 7.85
CA ILE A 258 -5.97 6.39 6.50
C ILE A 258 -5.23 7.29 5.51
N LEU A 259 -4.73 6.69 4.46
CA LEU A 259 -4.20 7.41 3.31
C LEU A 259 -5.02 7.05 2.08
N ILE A 260 -5.43 8.07 1.34
CA ILE A 260 -6.07 7.90 0.04
C ILE A 260 -5.14 8.47 -1.00
N HIS A 261 -4.84 7.73 -2.07
CA HIS A 261 -3.98 8.24 -3.11
C HIS A 261 -4.47 7.94 -4.53
N SER A 262 -4.07 8.82 -5.42
CA SER A 262 -4.30 8.73 -6.85
C SER A 262 -3.58 7.53 -7.45
N PRO A 263 -4.16 6.84 -8.44
CA PRO A 263 -3.51 5.72 -9.11
C PRO A 263 -2.23 6.11 -9.84
N TYR A 264 -1.95 7.39 -9.98
CA TYR A 264 -0.75 7.93 -10.63
C TYR A 264 0.37 8.33 -9.65
N LEU A 265 0.08 8.40 -8.33
CA LEU A 265 1.07 8.86 -7.35
C LEU A 265 2.16 7.80 -7.15
N ILE A 266 3.41 8.21 -7.38
CA ILE A 266 4.56 7.33 -7.15
C ILE A 266 4.76 7.16 -5.64
N HIS A 267 4.72 5.91 -5.22
CA HIS A 267 4.85 5.55 -3.81
C HIS A 267 5.70 4.29 -3.63
N ALA A 268 6.12 4.08 -2.39
CA ALA A 268 6.95 2.97 -1.98
C ALA A 268 6.77 2.73 -0.46
N SER A 269 7.54 1.84 0.12
CA SER A 269 7.63 1.72 1.58
C SER A 269 9.08 1.78 2.04
N THR A 270 9.28 2.21 3.29
CA THR A 270 10.57 2.07 3.97
C THR A 270 10.74 0.65 4.52
N ASN A 271 11.97 0.31 4.91
CA ASN A 271 12.26 -0.94 5.60
C ASN A 271 11.76 -0.89 7.04
N ASN A 272 11.39 -2.04 7.59
CA ASN A 272 11.13 -2.16 9.02
C ASN A 272 12.46 -2.40 9.75
N GLN A 273 13.00 -1.34 10.34
CA GLN A 273 14.27 -1.32 11.08
C GLN A 273 14.08 -1.22 12.60
N SER A 274 12.82 -1.27 13.05
CA SER A 274 12.49 -1.10 14.46
C SER A 274 13.11 -2.18 15.34
N SER A 275 13.64 -1.75 16.50
CA SER A 275 14.12 -2.63 17.56
C SER A 275 12.99 -3.31 18.34
N LYS A 276 11.73 -2.88 18.14
CA LYS A 276 10.56 -3.41 18.85
C LYS A 276 10.15 -4.81 18.41
N GLU A 277 10.83 -5.38 17.42
CA GLU A 277 10.57 -6.73 16.88
C GLU A 277 9.11 -6.95 16.42
N ARG A 278 8.36 -5.86 16.15
CA ARG A 278 6.96 -5.91 15.73
C ARG A 278 6.83 -6.12 14.23
N ILE A 279 5.87 -6.95 13.86
CA ILE A 279 5.41 -7.04 12.47
C ILE A 279 4.55 -5.82 12.16
N ARG A 280 4.93 -5.07 11.12
CA ARG A 280 4.09 -4.00 10.60
C ARG A 280 2.98 -4.61 9.75
N LEU A 281 1.73 -4.22 10.03
CA LEU A 281 0.56 -4.58 9.23
C LEU A 281 -0.06 -3.35 8.56
N SER A 282 -0.50 -3.51 7.33
CA SER A 282 -1.33 -2.56 6.60
C SER A 282 -2.19 -3.28 5.56
N THR A 283 -3.25 -2.63 5.11
CA THR A 283 -4.03 -3.12 3.97
C THR A 283 -4.13 -2.07 2.89
N ASP A 284 -4.05 -2.51 1.62
CA ASP A 284 -4.37 -1.71 0.45
C ASP A 284 -5.70 -2.20 -0.12
N ILE A 285 -6.65 -1.30 -0.24
CA ILE A 285 -7.96 -1.56 -0.83
C ILE A 285 -8.25 -0.50 -1.89
N ARG A 286 -9.07 -0.85 -2.87
CA ARG A 286 -9.36 0.04 -4.00
C ARG A 286 -10.84 0.32 -4.07
N PHE A 287 -11.15 1.62 -4.23
CA PHE A 287 -12.51 2.11 -4.44
C PHE A 287 -12.61 2.87 -5.75
N GLN A 288 -13.75 2.78 -6.39
CA GLN A 288 -14.14 3.58 -7.54
C GLN A 288 -15.63 3.88 -7.49
N ASN A 289 -16.13 4.75 -8.36
CA ASN A 289 -17.58 4.91 -8.52
C ASN A 289 -18.16 3.62 -9.13
N VAL A 290 -19.29 3.15 -8.60
CA VAL A 290 -19.96 1.92 -9.05
C VAL A 290 -20.33 1.96 -10.54
N ASN A 291 -20.51 3.16 -11.11
CA ASN A 291 -20.84 3.36 -12.52
C ASN A 291 -19.61 3.36 -13.45
N ASP A 292 -18.40 3.41 -12.88
CA ASP A 292 -17.17 3.40 -13.66
C ASP A 292 -16.79 1.99 -14.10
N LYS A 293 -16.05 1.90 -15.21
CA LYS A 293 -15.57 0.59 -15.72
C LYS A 293 -14.66 -0.10 -14.71
N ILE A 294 -15.01 -1.31 -14.31
CA ILE A 294 -14.22 -2.15 -13.41
C ILE A 294 -13.13 -2.89 -14.19
N ASP A 295 -11.91 -2.93 -13.65
CA ASP A 295 -10.90 -3.90 -14.10
C ASP A 295 -11.25 -5.28 -13.54
N ILE A 296 -11.79 -6.15 -14.38
CA ILE A 296 -12.29 -7.49 -13.99
C ILE A 296 -11.22 -8.38 -13.36
N ARG A 297 -9.93 -8.11 -13.61
CA ARG A 297 -8.84 -8.85 -12.98
C ARG A 297 -8.77 -8.56 -11.47
N TRP A 298 -9.25 -7.39 -11.04
CA TRP A 298 -9.32 -6.94 -9.65
C TRP A 298 -10.68 -7.22 -9.01
N ASP A 299 -11.67 -7.64 -9.79
CA ASP A 299 -12.98 -8.06 -9.30
C ASP A 299 -13.00 -9.52 -8.82
N ASN A 300 -11.85 -10.19 -8.84
CA ASN A 300 -11.64 -11.53 -8.31
C ASN A 300 -10.75 -11.48 -7.07
N HIS A 301 -10.97 -12.41 -6.15
CA HIS A 301 -10.07 -12.62 -5.05
C HIS A 301 -8.71 -13.16 -5.54
N TRP A 302 -7.68 -13.01 -4.70
CA TRP A 302 -6.37 -13.62 -4.95
C TRP A 302 -6.47 -15.13 -5.16
N HIS A 303 -5.83 -15.61 -6.20
CA HIS A 303 -5.57 -17.03 -6.45
C HIS A 303 -4.06 -17.27 -6.45
N GLU A 304 -3.64 -18.50 -6.15
CA GLU A 304 -2.21 -18.84 -6.06
C GLU A 304 -1.48 -18.68 -7.40
N ASP A 305 -2.21 -18.83 -8.50
CA ASP A 305 -1.71 -18.74 -9.88
C ASP A 305 -1.87 -17.34 -10.50
N ASP A 306 -2.26 -16.35 -9.71
CA ASP A 306 -2.41 -14.98 -10.20
C ASP A 306 -1.07 -14.34 -10.55
N ASN A 307 -0.93 -13.88 -11.80
CA ASN A 307 0.22 -13.16 -12.33
C ASN A 307 0.04 -11.63 -12.29
N LEU A 308 -0.75 -11.12 -11.35
CA LEU A 308 -1.00 -9.69 -11.14
C LEU A 308 -0.22 -9.15 -9.96
#